data_f68a5224ea4294146281fcc729f1232b
#
_entry.id   f68a5224ea4294146281fcc729f1232b
#
_cell.length_a   1.000
_cell.length_b   1.000
_cell.length_c   1.000
_cell.angle_alpha   90.00
_cell.angle_beta   90.00
_cell.angle_gamma   90.00
#
_symmetry.space_group_name_H-M   'P 1'
#
loop_
_entity.id
_entity.type
_entity.pdbx_description
1 polymer ?
#
loop_
_entity_poly.entity_id
_entity_poly.type
_entity_poly.pdbx_seq_one_letter_code
_entity_poly.pdbx_strand_id
1 'polypeptide(L)'
;YPKLPELIEAYREKGISTFLVSNGTMPEVLEKCRPTQIYISLDAGSKEMHDKVNRPMNDDAWDKLNKSLEVMSRHPSRRVIRMTLVKGHNMSEEEGYAQLIKKASPDFVEVKGYSWVGFSRVRLPKGSDPSHEEVVAWANKLNEHLDYEVAGEVNHSRIVLLHNKARGIPARINFKEGV
;
A
#
# COMPACT_ATOMS: atom_id res chain seq x y z
N TYR A 1 -2.57 14.18 12.50
CA TYR A 1 -1.78 15.19 13.20
C TYR A 1 -1.57 16.40 12.29
N PRO A 2 -1.98 17.63 12.74
CA PRO A 2 -2.00 18.82 11.88
C PRO A 2 -0.64 19.27 11.34
N LYS A 3 0.45 18.99 12.10
CA LYS A 3 1.84 19.36 11.74
C LYS A 3 2.66 18.15 11.27
N LEU A 4 2.02 17.22 10.55
CA LEU A 4 2.70 16.02 10.06
C LEU A 4 3.84 16.33 9.08
N PRO A 5 3.70 17.25 8.11
CA PRO A 5 4.80 17.60 7.21
C PRO A 5 6.02 18.16 7.97
N GLU A 6 5.81 19.06 8.92
CA GLU A 6 6.86 19.66 9.74
C GLU A 6 7.55 18.64 10.64
N LEU A 7 6.79 17.68 11.18
CA LEU A 7 7.35 16.60 11.99
C LEU A 7 8.27 15.69 11.16
N ILE A 8 7.84 15.32 9.95
CA ILE A 8 8.64 14.51 9.03
C ILE A 8 9.93 15.25 8.66
N GLU A 9 9.84 16.55 8.38
CA GLU A 9 11.00 17.38 8.06
C GLU A 9 11.99 17.45 9.22
N ALA A 10 11.51 17.66 10.45
CA ALA A 10 12.35 17.69 11.64
C ALA A 10 13.11 16.35 11.89
N TYR A 11 12.50 15.22 11.54
CA TYR A 11 13.21 13.94 11.56
C TYR A 11 14.25 13.83 10.45
N ARG A 12 13.91 14.27 9.25
CA ARG A 12 14.83 14.27 8.10
C ARG A 12 16.07 15.11 8.37
N GLU A 13 15.93 16.31 8.94
CA GLU A 13 17.05 17.19 9.34
C GLU A 13 18.00 16.52 10.35
N LYS A 14 17.50 15.57 11.13
CA LYS A 14 18.29 14.76 12.07
C LYS A 14 18.86 13.47 11.45
N GLY A 15 18.72 13.28 10.14
CA GLY A 15 19.16 12.05 9.48
C GLY A 15 18.33 10.80 9.85
N ILE A 16 17.10 10.98 10.36
CA ILE A 16 16.22 9.89 10.75
C ILE A 16 15.29 9.55 9.59
N SER A 17 15.34 8.30 9.13
CA SER A 17 14.42 7.81 8.10
C SER A 17 13.01 7.69 8.64
N THR A 18 12.02 8.09 7.82
CA THR A 18 10.60 8.10 8.16
C THR A 18 9.79 7.27 7.18
N PHE A 19 8.82 6.51 7.70
CA PHE A 19 7.91 5.68 6.92
C PHE A 19 6.49 6.13 7.21
N LEU A 20 5.86 6.79 6.24
CA LEU A 20 4.49 7.27 6.37
C LEU A 20 3.53 6.26 5.76
N VAL A 21 2.63 5.72 6.58
CA VAL A 21 1.54 4.83 6.14
C VAL A 21 0.21 5.58 6.23
N SER A 22 -0.53 5.63 5.13
CA SER A 22 -1.77 6.38 5.00
C SER A 22 -2.86 5.55 4.32
N ASN A 23 -4.12 5.80 4.70
CA ASN A 23 -5.29 5.30 4.00
C ASN A 23 -5.67 6.14 2.76
N GLY A 24 -4.89 7.17 2.45
CA GLY A 24 -5.10 8.00 1.26
C GLY A 24 -6.25 9.01 1.35
N THR A 25 -6.84 9.25 2.53
CA THR A 25 -8.00 10.16 2.64
C THR A 25 -7.65 11.65 2.79
N MET A 26 -6.36 11.99 2.78
CA MET A 26 -5.86 13.38 2.91
C MET A 26 -4.79 13.69 1.85
N PRO A 27 -5.15 13.75 0.55
CA PRO A 27 -4.20 13.95 -0.54
C PRO A 27 -3.39 15.24 -0.42
N GLU A 28 -3.99 16.33 0.07
CA GLU A 28 -3.34 17.64 0.22
C GLU A 28 -2.24 17.63 1.31
N VAL A 29 -2.40 16.79 2.33
CA VAL A 29 -1.39 16.59 3.37
C VAL A 29 -0.27 15.67 2.84
N LEU A 30 -0.63 14.59 2.16
CA LEU A 30 0.35 13.67 1.55
C LEU A 30 1.26 14.41 0.57
N GLU A 31 0.72 15.30 -0.25
CA GLU A 31 1.49 16.09 -1.23
C GLU A 31 2.58 16.96 -0.58
N LYS A 32 2.40 17.37 0.68
CA LYS A 32 3.36 18.20 1.44
C LYS A 32 4.37 17.39 2.23
N CYS A 33 4.08 16.13 2.54
CA CYS A 33 4.99 15.28 3.32
C CYS A 33 6.20 14.86 2.48
N ARG A 34 7.36 14.71 3.11
CA ARG A 34 8.61 14.23 2.45
C ARG A 34 9.25 13.12 3.28
N PRO A 35 8.52 11.99 3.52
CA PRO A 35 9.12 10.86 4.22
C PRO A 35 10.16 10.15 3.34
N THR A 36 11.02 9.34 3.95
CA THR A 36 11.91 8.44 3.22
C THR A 36 11.10 7.49 2.34
N GLN A 37 9.99 6.96 2.87
CA GLN A 37 9.09 6.08 2.14
C GLN A 37 7.63 6.37 2.50
N ILE A 38 6.78 6.47 1.47
CA ILE A 38 5.34 6.66 1.62
C ILE A 38 4.59 5.39 1.23
N TYR A 39 3.65 5.00 2.06
CA TYR A 39 2.72 3.91 1.79
C TYR A 39 1.30 4.44 1.66
N ILE A 40 0.58 3.99 0.64
CA ILE A 40 -0.87 4.14 0.57
C ILE A 40 -1.49 2.75 0.64
N SER A 41 -2.42 2.57 1.59
CA SER A 41 -3.22 1.35 1.68
C SER A 41 -4.25 1.31 0.55
N LEU A 42 -4.23 0.21 -0.22
CA LEU A 42 -5.16 -0.04 -1.31
C LEU A 42 -5.77 -1.44 -1.10
N ASP A 43 -6.91 -1.49 -0.43
CA ASP A 43 -7.55 -2.74 -0.03
C ASP A 43 -8.80 -3.08 -0.87
N ALA A 44 -8.96 -2.41 -2.03
CA ALA A 44 -10.09 -2.59 -2.94
C ALA A 44 -9.71 -2.24 -4.39
N GLY A 45 -10.23 -3.03 -5.35
CA GLY A 45 -10.08 -2.80 -6.78
C GLY A 45 -11.17 -1.91 -7.38
N SER A 46 -12.28 -1.70 -6.64
CA SER A 46 -13.41 -0.87 -7.05
C SER A 46 -13.96 -0.05 -5.89
N LYS A 47 -14.81 0.96 -6.20
CA LYS A 47 -15.51 1.74 -5.18
C LYS A 47 -16.43 0.85 -4.35
N GLU A 48 -17.16 -0.07 -4.98
CA GLU A 48 -18.06 -0.97 -4.29
C GLU A 48 -17.34 -1.82 -3.26
N MET A 49 -16.23 -2.44 -3.66
CA MET A 49 -15.38 -3.21 -2.75
C MET A 49 -14.80 -2.32 -1.63
N HIS A 50 -14.34 -1.10 -1.95
CA HIS A 50 -13.82 -0.15 -0.97
C HIS A 50 -14.86 0.18 0.10
N ASP A 51 -16.07 0.51 -0.29
CA ASP A 51 -17.15 0.86 0.63
C ASP A 51 -17.52 -0.33 1.54
N LYS A 52 -17.49 -1.54 0.99
CA LYS A 52 -17.77 -2.78 1.74
C LYS A 52 -16.66 -3.16 2.72
N VAL A 53 -15.40 -3.05 2.31
CA VAL A 53 -14.23 -3.52 3.09
C VAL A 53 -13.76 -2.46 4.07
N ASN A 54 -13.57 -1.23 3.62
CA ASN A 54 -13.02 -0.14 4.41
C ASN A 54 -14.08 0.57 5.25
N ARG A 55 -15.35 0.52 4.85
CA ARG A 55 -16.49 1.17 5.55
C ARG A 55 -16.16 2.61 5.92
N PRO A 56 -15.85 3.46 4.94
CA PRO A 56 -15.41 4.82 5.21
C PRO A 56 -16.49 5.63 5.94
N MET A 57 -16.07 6.56 6.80
CA MET A 57 -16.98 7.46 7.49
C MET A 57 -17.46 8.63 6.61
N ASN A 58 -16.75 8.89 5.50
CA ASN A 58 -17.05 9.99 4.56
C ASN A 58 -17.31 9.42 3.17
N ASP A 59 -18.32 9.92 2.51
CA ASP A 59 -18.74 9.47 1.16
C ASP A 59 -17.70 9.76 0.07
N ASP A 60 -16.82 10.74 0.29
CA ASP A 60 -15.76 11.15 -0.64
C ASP A 60 -14.43 10.39 -0.45
N ALA A 61 -14.40 9.36 0.42
CA ALA A 61 -13.16 8.64 0.76
C ALA A 61 -12.53 7.96 -0.47
N TRP A 62 -13.35 7.39 -1.37
CA TRP A 62 -12.87 6.79 -2.60
C TRP A 62 -12.24 7.82 -3.56
N ASP A 63 -12.86 8.99 -3.70
CA ASP A 63 -12.35 10.06 -4.55
C ASP A 63 -11.04 10.63 -3.98
N LYS A 64 -10.95 10.79 -2.66
CA LYS A 64 -9.73 11.19 -1.97
C LYS A 64 -8.62 10.17 -2.11
N LEU A 65 -8.92 8.86 -1.99
CA LEU A 65 -7.96 7.80 -2.25
C LEU A 65 -7.43 7.91 -3.69
N ASN A 66 -8.30 8.06 -4.68
CA ASN A 66 -7.91 8.22 -6.08
C ASN A 66 -7.01 9.43 -6.31
N LYS A 67 -7.30 10.58 -5.69
CA LYS A 67 -6.43 11.77 -5.71
C LYS A 67 -5.08 11.48 -5.04
N SER A 68 -5.06 10.73 -3.94
CA SER A 68 -3.82 10.33 -3.27
C SER A 68 -2.95 9.41 -4.14
N LEU A 69 -3.56 8.52 -4.93
CA LEU A 69 -2.83 7.71 -5.93
C LEU A 69 -2.22 8.59 -7.04
N GLU A 70 -2.92 9.64 -7.48
CA GLU A 70 -2.37 10.63 -8.42
C GLU A 70 -1.23 11.45 -7.80
N VAL A 71 -1.35 11.86 -6.54
CA VAL A 71 -0.24 12.49 -5.79
C VAL A 71 0.94 11.54 -5.72
N MET A 72 0.72 10.26 -5.40
CA MET A 72 1.78 9.25 -5.33
C MET A 72 2.54 9.13 -6.64
N SER A 73 1.88 9.20 -7.81
CA SER A 73 2.52 9.02 -9.11
C SER A 73 3.68 9.99 -9.38
N ARG A 74 3.64 11.20 -8.79
CA ARG A 74 4.65 12.25 -8.91
C ARG A 74 5.43 12.53 -7.61
N HIS A 75 5.13 11.78 -6.55
CA HIS A 75 5.74 12.01 -5.24
C HIS A 75 7.25 11.68 -5.25
N PRO A 76 8.13 12.53 -4.66
CA PRO A 76 9.58 12.32 -4.71
C PRO A 76 10.08 11.21 -3.79
N SER A 77 9.35 10.89 -2.72
CA SER A 77 9.70 9.81 -1.81
C SER A 77 9.60 8.44 -2.49
N ARG A 78 10.24 7.44 -1.92
CA ARG A 78 10.05 6.04 -2.29
C ARG A 78 8.57 5.65 -2.04
N ARG A 79 7.91 5.03 -3.03
CA ARG A 79 6.45 4.88 -3.10
C ARG A 79 6.04 3.42 -3.03
N VAL A 80 5.16 3.11 -2.11
CA VAL A 80 4.67 1.74 -1.90
C VAL A 80 3.14 1.74 -1.84
N ILE A 81 2.51 0.91 -2.64
CA ILE A 81 1.13 0.48 -2.40
C ILE A 81 1.18 -0.71 -1.45
N ARG A 82 0.44 -0.63 -0.34
CA ARG A 82 0.25 -1.77 0.57
C ARG A 82 -1.16 -2.29 0.46
N MET A 83 -1.29 -3.59 0.32
CA MET A 83 -2.57 -4.28 0.23
C MET A 83 -2.69 -5.27 1.38
N THR A 84 -3.85 -5.31 2.04
CA THR A 84 -4.13 -6.30 3.08
C THR A 84 -5.26 -7.20 2.58
N LEU A 85 -4.90 -8.40 2.17
CA LEU A 85 -5.83 -9.38 1.60
C LEU A 85 -6.60 -10.12 2.70
N VAL A 86 -7.93 -10.09 2.59
CA VAL A 86 -8.86 -10.78 3.49
C VAL A 86 -9.67 -11.77 2.67
N LYS A 87 -9.53 -13.04 2.98
CA LYS A 87 -10.21 -14.14 2.28
C LYS A 87 -11.72 -13.98 2.35
N GLY A 88 -12.39 -14.12 1.19
CA GLY A 88 -13.84 -13.93 1.05
C GLY A 88 -14.29 -12.46 1.04
N HIS A 89 -13.37 -11.49 1.06
CA HIS A 89 -13.71 -10.07 1.06
C HIS A 89 -13.10 -9.29 -0.11
N ASN A 90 -11.78 -9.32 -0.30
CA ASN A 90 -11.09 -8.48 -1.29
C ASN A 90 -10.02 -9.21 -2.11
N MET A 91 -10.06 -10.54 -2.14
CA MET A 91 -9.16 -11.35 -2.98
C MET A 91 -9.82 -11.63 -4.36
N SER A 92 -10.26 -10.57 -5.02
CA SER A 92 -10.86 -10.57 -6.36
C SER A 92 -10.63 -9.22 -7.02
N GLU A 93 -11.06 -9.03 -8.27
CA GLU A 93 -10.93 -7.78 -9.03
C GLU A 93 -9.47 -7.36 -9.31
N GLU A 94 -8.59 -8.33 -9.58
CA GLU A 94 -7.15 -8.11 -9.79
C GLU A 94 -6.89 -7.04 -10.87
N GLU A 95 -7.70 -7.01 -11.92
CA GLU A 95 -7.62 -5.98 -12.96
C GLU A 95 -7.92 -4.56 -12.43
N GLY A 96 -8.94 -4.42 -11.57
CA GLY A 96 -9.29 -3.13 -10.94
C GLY A 96 -8.15 -2.62 -10.06
N TYR A 97 -7.56 -3.50 -9.25
CA TYR A 97 -6.36 -3.17 -8.49
C TYR A 97 -5.20 -2.74 -9.40
N ALA A 98 -4.95 -3.50 -10.48
CA ALA A 98 -3.88 -3.19 -11.41
C ALA A 98 -4.05 -1.81 -12.08
N GLN A 99 -5.26 -1.42 -12.43
CA GLN A 99 -5.55 -0.09 -12.98
C GLN A 99 -5.20 1.03 -12.00
N LEU A 100 -5.56 0.86 -10.72
CA LEU A 100 -5.23 1.82 -9.66
C LEU A 100 -3.73 1.86 -9.36
N ILE A 101 -3.04 0.72 -9.37
CA ILE A 101 -1.60 0.62 -9.22
C ILE A 101 -0.88 1.30 -10.38
N LYS A 102 -1.30 1.07 -11.63
CA LYS A 102 -0.74 1.75 -12.81
C LYS A 102 -0.90 3.27 -12.71
N LYS A 103 -2.07 3.75 -12.26
CA LYS A 103 -2.33 5.18 -12.00
C LYS A 103 -1.37 5.76 -10.97
N ALA A 104 -1.13 5.06 -9.87
CA ALA A 104 -0.22 5.47 -8.81
C ALA A 104 1.26 5.34 -9.19
N SER A 105 1.58 4.46 -10.13
CA SER A 105 2.95 4.17 -10.58
C SER A 105 3.94 4.02 -9.42
N PRO A 106 3.69 3.13 -8.42
CA PRO A 106 4.55 2.97 -7.27
C PRO A 106 5.88 2.32 -7.65
N ASP A 107 6.88 2.42 -6.75
CA ASP A 107 8.13 1.69 -6.87
C ASP A 107 7.93 0.22 -6.43
N PHE A 108 7.02 0.00 -5.48
CA PHE A 108 6.73 -1.33 -4.93
C PHE A 108 5.24 -1.51 -4.65
N VAL A 109 4.81 -2.77 -4.74
CA VAL A 109 3.52 -3.23 -4.22
C VAL A 109 3.78 -4.31 -3.17
N GLU A 110 3.39 -4.04 -1.93
CA GLU A 110 3.46 -4.98 -0.82
C GLU A 110 2.10 -5.67 -0.68
N VAL A 111 2.01 -6.90 -1.14
CA VAL A 111 0.82 -7.75 -1.01
C VAL A 111 0.94 -8.55 0.28
N LYS A 112 0.04 -8.31 1.24
CA LYS A 112 0.09 -8.91 2.57
C LYS A 112 -1.20 -9.62 2.91
N GLY A 113 -1.10 -10.83 3.49
CA GLY A 113 -2.23 -11.52 4.08
C GLY A 113 -2.68 -10.91 5.42
N TYR A 114 -3.98 -10.72 5.58
CA TYR A 114 -4.60 -10.36 6.85
C TYR A 114 -4.26 -11.40 7.93
N SER A 115 -4.12 -10.95 9.17
CA SER A 115 -3.93 -11.82 10.35
C SER A 115 -5.16 -11.76 11.26
N TRP A 116 -5.75 -12.90 11.55
CA TRP A 116 -6.92 -13.02 12.42
C TRP A 116 -6.54 -12.86 13.91
N VAL A 117 -6.32 -11.59 14.33
CA VAL A 117 -5.83 -11.21 15.65
C VAL A 117 -6.62 -10.04 16.25
N GLY A 118 -6.55 -9.88 17.56
CA GLY A 118 -7.11 -8.74 18.25
C GLY A 118 -8.61 -8.56 18.02
N PHE A 119 -9.06 -7.30 17.96
CA PHE A 119 -10.47 -6.94 17.84
C PHE A 119 -11.10 -7.32 16.48
N SER A 120 -10.30 -7.56 15.45
CA SER A 120 -10.80 -8.01 14.15
C SER A 120 -11.49 -9.37 14.21
N ARG A 121 -11.17 -10.22 15.22
CA ARG A 121 -11.85 -11.50 15.50
C ARG A 121 -13.34 -11.37 15.78
N VAL A 122 -13.78 -10.20 16.23
CA VAL A 122 -15.19 -9.92 16.48
C VAL A 122 -15.95 -9.58 15.20
N ARG A 123 -15.23 -9.10 14.18
CA ARG A 123 -15.80 -8.62 12.91
C ARG A 123 -15.64 -9.59 11.75
N LEU A 124 -14.61 -10.40 11.76
CA LEU A 124 -14.27 -11.33 10.70
C LEU A 124 -14.28 -12.77 11.23
N PRO A 125 -14.86 -13.72 10.50
CA PRO A 125 -14.88 -15.12 10.90
C PRO A 125 -13.47 -15.72 10.91
N LYS A 126 -13.30 -16.79 11.69
CA LYS A 126 -12.08 -17.61 11.65
C LYS A 126 -11.89 -18.16 10.23
N GLY A 127 -10.66 -18.11 9.72
CA GLY A 127 -10.36 -18.53 8.33
C GLY A 127 -10.46 -17.41 7.29
N SER A 128 -10.70 -16.16 7.70
CA SER A 128 -10.59 -14.98 6.82
C SER A 128 -9.14 -14.59 6.53
N ASP A 129 -8.18 -15.16 7.26
CA ASP A 129 -6.75 -14.99 7.04
C ASP A 129 -6.30 -15.95 5.91
N PRO A 130 -5.77 -15.42 4.78
CA PRO A 130 -5.25 -16.28 3.71
C PRO A 130 -3.95 -16.95 4.14
N SER A 131 -3.66 -18.14 3.60
CA SER A 131 -2.34 -18.76 3.71
C SER A 131 -1.30 -17.97 2.90
N HIS A 132 -0.01 -18.27 3.11
CA HIS A 132 1.04 -17.63 2.29
C HIS A 132 0.91 -18.02 0.83
N GLU A 133 0.61 -19.27 0.53
CA GLU A 133 0.40 -19.78 -0.83
C GLU A 133 -0.78 -19.10 -1.53
N GLU A 134 -1.87 -18.81 -0.80
CA GLU A 134 -3.01 -18.05 -1.33
C GLU A 134 -2.62 -16.59 -1.64
N VAL A 135 -1.77 -15.96 -0.80
CA VAL A 135 -1.24 -14.61 -1.06
C VAL A 135 -0.32 -14.61 -2.29
N VAL A 136 0.58 -15.59 -2.41
CA VAL A 136 1.47 -15.75 -3.57
C VAL A 136 0.66 -15.96 -4.85
N ALA A 137 -0.31 -16.87 -4.83
CA ALA A 137 -1.17 -17.12 -5.99
C ALA A 137 -1.94 -15.88 -6.44
N TRP A 138 -2.46 -15.10 -5.49
CA TRP A 138 -3.17 -13.86 -5.80
C TRP A 138 -2.22 -12.76 -6.30
N ALA A 139 -1.04 -12.62 -5.70
CA ALA A 139 -0.01 -11.67 -6.15
C ALA A 139 0.45 -11.96 -7.58
N ASN A 140 0.59 -13.23 -7.95
CA ASN A 140 0.95 -13.63 -9.30
C ASN A 140 -0.15 -13.26 -10.32
N LYS A 141 -1.43 -13.49 -10.00
CA LYS A 141 -2.56 -13.07 -10.84
C LYS A 141 -2.59 -11.55 -11.03
N LEU A 142 -2.41 -10.78 -9.95
CA LEU A 142 -2.30 -9.32 -10.03
C LEU A 142 -1.14 -8.92 -10.96
N ASN A 143 0.00 -9.61 -10.83
CA ASN A 143 1.22 -9.28 -11.57
C ASN A 143 1.11 -9.59 -13.07
N GLU A 144 0.25 -10.49 -13.51
CA GLU A 144 -0.08 -10.70 -14.94
C GLU A 144 -0.57 -9.39 -15.61
N HIS A 145 -1.14 -8.46 -14.82
CA HIS A 145 -1.59 -7.16 -15.29
C HIS A 145 -0.56 -6.03 -15.12
N LEU A 146 0.54 -6.23 -14.37
CA LEU A 146 1.47 -5.16 -13.96
C LEU A 146 2.85 -5.24 -14.61
N ASP A 147 3.35 -6.43 -14.92
CA ASP A 147 4.72 -6.68 -15.40
C ASP A 147 5.79 -6.19 -14.38
N TYR A 148 5.55 -6.43 -13.07
CA TYR A 148 6.51 -6.16 -12.01
C TYR A 148 7.31 -7.43 -11.69
N GLU A 149 8.48 -7.28 -11.08
CA GLU A 149 9.28 -8.42 -10.61
C GLU A 149 8.89 -8.78 -9.18
N VAL A 150 8.85 -10.08 -8.86
CA VAL A 150 8.79 -10.54 -7.46
C VAL A 150 10.16 -10.30 -6.82
N ALA A 151 10.26 -9.28 -5.99
CA ALA A 151 11.52 -8.88 -5.34
C ALA A 151 11.78 -9.64 -4.02
N GLY A 152 10.79 -10.31 -3.47
CA GLY A 152 10.94 -11.12 -2.26
C GLY A 152 9.62 -11.55 -1.65
N GLU A 153 9.75 -12.51 -0.75
CA GLU A 153 8.64 -13.08 0.00
C GLU A 153 9.03 -13.25 1.47
N VAL A 154 8.04 -13.10 2.36
CA VAL A 154 8.20 -13.35 3.80
C VAL A 154 7.08 -14.26 4.27
N ASN A 155 7.33 -15.57 4.31
CA ASN A 155 6.33 -16.61 4.58
C ASN A 155 5.58 -16.37 5.91
N HIS A 156 6.28 -16.23 7.04
CA HIS A 156 5.67 -16.07 8.36
C HIS A 156 4.81 -14.79 8.48
N SER A 157 5.08 -13.77 7.68
CA SER A 157 4.29 -12.52 7.62
C SER A 157 3.30 -12.52 6.48
N ARG A 158 3.31 -13.56 5.62
CA ARG A 158 2.48 -13.70 4.42
C ARG A 158 2.54 -12.47 3.54
N ILE A 159 3.77 -12.08 3.18
CA ILE A 159 4.05 -10.92 2.34
C ILE A 159 4.70 -11.38 1.04
N VAL A 160 4.25 -10.79 -0.08
CA VAL A 160 4.93 -10.80 -1.39
C VAL A 160 5.21 -9.35 -1.76
N LEU A 161 6.44 -9.06 -2.14
CA LEU A 161 6.87 -7.75 -2.59
C LEU A 161 7.06 -7.76 -4.11
N LEU A 162 6.26 -6.96 -4.82
CA LEU A 162 6.41 -6.70 -6.24
C LEU A 162 7.19 -5.40 -6.44
N HIS A 163 8.11 -5.39 -7.41
CA HIS A 163 9.02 -4.28 -7.69
C HIS A 163 8.89 -3.80 -9.13
N ASN A 164 8.63 -2.51 -9.29
CA ASN A 164 8.61 -1.83 -10.58
C ASN A 164 10.04 -1.46 -11.01
N LYS A 165 10.75 -2.37 -11.68
CA LYS A 165 12.14 -2.14 -12.11
C LYS A 165 12.31 -0.95 -13.07
N ALA A 166 11.29 -0.64 -13.86
CA ALA A 166 11.34 0.49 -14.80
C ALA A 166 11.56 1.84 -14.11
N ARG A 167 11.31 1.89 -12.79
CA ARG A 167 11.52 3.07 -11.96
C ARG A 167 12.99 3.26 -11.50
N GLY A 168 13.83 2.25 -11.61
CA GLY A 168 15.24 2.31 -11.23
C GLY A 168 15.52 2.48 -9.72
N ILE A 169 14.51 2.35 -8.86
CA ILE A 169 14.66 2.48 -7.40
C ILE A 169 15.15 1.14 -6.84
N PRO A 170 16.25 1.08 -6.06
CA PRO A 170 16.78 -0.18 -5.55
C PRO A 170 15.80 -0.83 -4.55
N ALA A 171 15.72 -2.18 -4.54
CA ALA A 171 14.81 -2.90 -3.64
C ALA A 171 15.11 -2.68 -2.16
N ARG A 172 16.36 -2.44 -1.80
CA ARG A 172 16.78 -2.13 -0.41
C ARG A 172 17.05 -0.64 -0.23
N ILE A 173 16.69 -0.12 0.94
CA ILE A 173 17.07 1.23 1.33
C ILE A 173 18.51 1.19 1.84
N ASN A 174 19.38 2.03 1.27
CA ASN A 174 20.75 2.19 1.75
C ASN A 174 20.79 3.34 2.77
N PHE A 175 20.76 3.01 4.05
CA PHE A 175 20.79 4.00 5.14
C PHE A 175 22.16 4.67 5.33
N LYS A 176 23.21 4.26 4.57
CA LYS A 176 24.55 4.86 4.69
C LYS A 176 24.76 6.09 3.80
N GLU A 177 23.88 6.33 2.84
CA GLU A 177 24.02 7.42 1.85
C GLU A 177 23.29 8.72 2.23
N GLY A 178 22.86 8.85 3.47
CA GLY A 178 22.12 10.03 3.96
C GLY A 178 20.68 10.07 3.43
N VAL A 179 19.74 10.29 4.28
CA VAL A 179 18.31 10.50 3.92
C VAL A 179 18.10 11.98 3.58
#